data_b601bfe58e5d2596a95020ed1a2e4c85
#
_entry.id   b601bfe58e5d2596a95020ed1a2e4c85
#
_cell.length_a   1.000
_cell.length_b   1.000
_cell.length_c   1.000
_cell.angle_alpha   90.00
_cell.angle_beta   90.00
_cell.angle_gamma   90.00
#
_symmetry.space_group_name_H-M   'P 1'
#
loop_
_entity.id
_entity.type
_entity.pdbx_description
1 polymer ?
#
loop_
_entity_poly.entity_id
_entity_poly.type
_entity_poly.pdbx_seq_one_letter_code
_entity_poly.pdbx_strand_id
1 'polypeptide(L)'
;MTATTFSSLWNQALFTFSLAALLITGCGTDQVPESSTIPLPASKTSPAGRQSMERRQSDIERFQEMNQVKVENKISPYRYVISTERFSIFGQLVQASSHSRTIHNGDVTLLCPTDDAFDNFDNWKMMRRRGNQQDIDDFVANHVIPITMTYDDFKSKDQHVTLAGTAIEVSTRGGISANGAHVRSGHVTTENGSVIGLDDVVFIPLALR
;
A
#
# COMPACT_ATOMS: atom_id res chain seq x y z
N MET A 1 -21.52 14.09 49.04
CA MET A 1 -21.18 15.49 49.16
C MET A 1 -19.74 15.65 48.68
N THR A 2 -19.39 16.23 47.61
CA THR A 2 -19.81 17.35 46.83
C THR A 2 -19.41 17.11 45.36
N ALA A 3 -20.33 17.38 44.43
CA ALA A 3 -20.11 17.40 43.00
C ALA A 3 -19.38 18.70 42.61
N THR A 4 -18.41 18.59 41.69
CA THR A 4 -17.84 19.75 41.02
C THR A 4 -17.98 19.55 39.49
N THR A 5 -18.94 20.25 38.95
CA THR A 5 -19.17 20.41 37.49
C THR A 5 -18.14 21.37 36.92
N PHE A 6 -17.41 20.95 35.88
CA PHE A 6 -16.58 21.87 35.05
C PHE A 6 -17.23 22.03 33.68
N SER A 7 -17.85 23.17 33.48
CA SER A 7 -18.36 23.65 32.18
C SER A 7 -17.21 24.29 31.41
N SER A 8 -16.88 23.77 30.24
CA SER A 8 -15.93 24.41 29.34
C SER A 8 -16.66 25.16 28.24
N LEU A 9 -16.42 26.46 28.20
CA LEU A 9 -16.87 27.41 27.20
C LEU A 9 -16.17 27.15 25.84
N TRP A 10 -16.98 26.89 24.84
CA TRP A 10 -16.54 26.88 23.45
C TRP A 10 -16.45 28.32 22.94
N ASN A 11 -15.25 28.71 22.55
CA ASN A 11 -14.98 30.01 21.93
C ASN A 11 -15.13 29.84 20.41
N GLN A 12 -16.21 30.39 19.85
CA GLN A 12 -16.42 30.49 18.41
C GLN A 12 -15.68 31.73 17.91
N ALA A 13 -14.61 31.54 17.16
CA ALA A 13 -13.97 32.61 16.40
C ALA A 13 -14.53 32.64 14.98
N LEU A 14 -15.43 33.58 14.75
CA LEU A 14 -15.90 33.94 13.41
C LEU A 14 -14.82 34.77 12.70
N PHE A 15 -14.20 34.22 11.67
CA PHE A 15 -13.35 34.94 10.74
C PHE A 15 -14.23 35.52 9.60
N THR A 16 -14.51 36.81 9.69
CA THR A 16 -15.08 37.59 8.59
C THR A 16 -13.98 37.94 7.60
N PHE A 17 -14.03 37.37 6.39
CA PHE A 17 -13.20 37.82 5.28
C PHE A 17 -13.81 39.10 4.67
N SER A 18 -13.12 40.22 4.85
CA SER A 18 -13.40 41.48 4.20
C SER A 18 -12.84 41.47 2.77
N LEU A 19 -13.73 41.61 1.79
CA LEU A 19 -13.42 41.72 0.37
C LEU A 19 -13.06 43.16 0.08
N ALA A 20 -11.80 43.52 -0.09
CA ALA A 20 -11.34 44.80 -0.55
C ALA A 20 -11.20 44.78 -2.09
N ALA A 21 -12.13 45.41 -2.77
CA ALA A 21 -12.04 45.70 -4.20
C ALA A 21 -11.09 46.87 -4.44
N LEU A 22 -9.98 46.65 -5.12
CA LEU A 22 -9.08 47.70 -5.57
C LEU A 22 -9.35 47.98 -7.06
N LEU A 23 -10.04 49.08 -7.35
CA LEU A 23 -10.19 49.63 -8.70
C LEU A 23 -8.89 50.33 -9.08
N ILE A 24 -8.18 49.83 -10.07
CA ILE A 24 -7.08 50.53 -10.73
C ILE A 24 -7.57 50.92 -12.14
N THR A 25 -7.96 52.16 -12.31
CA THR A 25 -8.09 52.80 -13.60
C THR A 25 -6.70 53.21 -14.09
N GLY A 26 -6.24 52.59 -15.16
CA GLY A 26 -5.02 52.95 -15.87
C GLY A 26 -5.26 52.86 -17.36
N CYS A 27 -5.52 54.04 -17.97
CA CYS A 27 -5.61 54.22 -19.41
C CYS A 27 -4.23 54.12 -20.02
N GLY A 28 -4.00 53.20 -20.94
CA GLY A 28 -2.81 53.13 -21.76
C GLY A 28 -3.18 52.45 -23.08
N THR A 29 -3.43 53.27 -24.08
CA THR A 29 -3.62 52.85 -25.46
C THR A 29 -2.28 52.56 -26.08
N ASP A 30 -1.87 51.28 -26.09
CA ASP A 30 -0.82 50.83 -27.00
C ASP A 30 -1.44 49.90 -28.03
N GLN A 31 -1.48 50.42 -29.26
CA GLN A 31 -1.85 49.65 -30.45
C GLN A 31 -0.81 48.55 -30.68
N VAL A 32 -1.22 47.31 -30.43
CA VAL A 32 -0.51 46.13 -30.90
C VAL A 32 -0.76 46.00 -32.40
N PRO A 33 0.28 45.93 -33.24
CA PRO A 33 0.08 45.72 -34.67
C PRO A 33 -0.56 44.36 -34.93
N GLU A 34 -1.59 44.38 -35.77
CA GLU A 34 -2.25 43.17 -36.28
C GLU A 34 -1.21 42.20 -36.81
N SER A 35 -0.96 41.16 -36.01
CA SER A 35 -0.16 40.01 -36.45
C SER A 35 -0.98 39.27 -37.49
N SER A 36 -0.53 39.37 -38.73
CA SER A 36 -1.04 38.63 -39.88
C SER A 36 -1.18 37.15 -39.51
N THR A 37 -2.43 36.71 -39.42
CA THR A 37 -2.82 35.31 -39.23
C THR A 37 -2.34 34.52 -40.47
N ILE A 38 -1.15 33.94 -40.38
CA ILE A 38 -0.73 32.96 -41.36
C ILE A 38 -1.62 31.74 -41.10
N PRO A 39 -2.48 31.32 -42.03
CA PRO A 39 -3.24 30.10 -41.85
C PRO A 39 -2.26 28.96 -41.79
N LEU A 40 -2.19 28.27 -40.60
CA LEU A 40 -1.49 26.99 -40.50
C LEU A 40 -2.05 26.04 -41.59
N PRO A 41 -1.20 25.46 -42.42
CA PRO A 41 -1.66 24.47 -43.38
C PRO A 41 -2.31 23.32 -42.56
N ALA A 42 -3.58 23.04 -42.89
CA ALA A 42 -4.27 21.89 -42.32
C ALA A 42 -3.39 20.65 -42.54
N SER A 43 -2.85 20.13 -41.44
CA SER A 43 -2.03 18.92 -41.48
C SER A 43 -2.89 17.79 -42.03
N LYS A 44 -2.70 17.50 -43.31
CA LYS A 44 -3.24 16.29 -43.95
C LYS A 44 -2.53 15.12 -43.32
N THR A 45 -3.06 14.59 -42.21
CA THR A 45 -2.56 13.38 -41.59
C THR A 45 -2.55 12.28 -42.67
N SER A 46 -1.36 11.88 -43.10
CA SER A 46 -1.17 10.83 -44.06
C SER A 46 -1.95 9.57 -43.64
N PRO A 47 -2.50 8.79 -44.59
CA PRO A 47 -3.19 7.53 -44.25
C PRO A 47 -2.34 6.59 -43.39
N ALA A 48 -1.02 6.60 -43.59
CA ALA A 48 -0.06 5.85 -42.77
C ALA A 48 -0.01 6.35 -41.29
N GLY A 49 -0.18 7.66 -41.08
CA GLY A 49 -0.21 8.23 -39.73
C GLY A 49 -1.47 7.85 -38.96
N ARG A 50 -2.63 7.76 -39.65
CA ARG A 50 -3.88 7.30 -39.00
C ARG A 50 -3.80 5.84 -38.61
N GLN A 51 -3.31 4.96 -39.47
CA GLN A 51 -3.13 3.54 -39.15
C GLN A 51 -2.16 3.32 -37.99
N SER A 52 -1.12 4.16 -37.85
CA SER A 52 -0.18 4.10 -36.72
C SER A 52 -0.84 4.54 -35.42
N MET A 53 -1.73 5.53 -35.44
CA MET A 53 -2.48 5.95 -34.26
C MET A 53 -3.52 4.91 -33.84
N GLU A 54 -4.26 4.35 -34.78
CA GLU A 54 -5.25 3.29 -34.50
C GLU A 54 -4.60 2.04 -33.91
N ARG A 55 -3.41 1.65 -34.38
CA ARG A 55 -2.64 0.53 -33.80
C ARG A 55 -2.22 0.83 -32.36
N ARG A 56 -1.70 2.03 -32.09
CA ARG A 56 -1.33 2.43 -30.73
C ARG A 56 -2.53 2.47 -29.79
N GLN A 57 -3.67 2.95 -30.28
CA GLN A 57 -4.91 2.99 -29.49
C GLN A 57 -5.38 1.56 -29.15
N SER A 58 -5.40 0.65 -30.15
CA SER A 58 -5.79 -0.74 -29.93
C SER A 58 -4.82 -1.49 -28.98
N ASP A 59 -3.52 -1.17 -29.04
CA ASP A 59 -2.53 -1.75 -28.12
C ASP A 59 -2.72 -1.24 -26.69
N ILE A 60 -3.06 0.04 -26.52
CA ILE A 60 -3.38 0.64 -25.20
C ILE A 60 -4.65 0.02 -24.63
N GLU A 61 -5.71 -0.11 -25.44
CA GLU A 61 -6.96 -0.73 -25.03
C GLU A 61 -6.77 -2.20 -24.65
N ARG A 62 -6.02 -2.95 -25.43
CA ARG A 62 -5.67 -4.35 -25.11
C ARG A 62 -4.84 -4.46 -23.83
N PHE A 63 -3.92 -3.52 -23.60
CA PHE A 63 -3.13 -3.47 -22.38
C PHE A 63 -3.99 -3.11 -21.15
N GLN A 64 -4.96 -2.21 -21.34
CA GLN A 64 -5.94 -1.86 -20.30
C GLN A 64 -6.88 -3.02 -20.01
N GLU A 65 -7.39 -3.73 -21.01
CA GLU A 65 -8.20 -4.94 -20.83
C GLU A 65 -7.42 -6.05 -20.12
N MET A 66 -6.16 -6.30 -20.51
CA MET A 66 -5.32 -7.29 -19.81
C MET A 66 -5.07 -6.91 -18.35
N ASN A 67 -4.95 -5.62 -18.04
CA ASN A 67 -4.82 -5.15 -16.67
C ASN A 67 -6.14 -5.23 -15.88
N GLN A 68 -7.29 -4.98 -16.53
CA GLN A 68 -8.60 -5.17 -15.92
C GLN A 68 -8.91 -6.66 -15.65
N VAL A 69 -8.61 -7.54 -16.58
CA VAL A 69 -8.72 -9.00 -16.39
C VAL A 69 -7.82 -9.48 -15.24
N LYS A 70 -6.66 -8.85 -15.05
CA LYS A 70 -5.75 -9.15 -13.92
C LYS A 70 -6.30 -8.67 -12.58
N VAL A 71 -7.14 -7.63 -12.58
CA VAL A 71 -7.85 -7.12 -11.38
C VAL A 71 -9.07 -7.98 -11.03
N GLU A 72 -9.70 -8.62 -12.02
CA GLU A 72 -10.86 -9.50 -11.80
C GLU A 72 -10.49 -10.88 -11.26
N ASN A 73 -9.26 -11.35 -11.45
CA ASN A 73 -8.75 -12.54 -10.79
C ASN A 73 -8.21 -12.20 -9.39
N LYS A 74 -9.09 -11.70 -8.54
CA LYS A 74 -8.77 -11.48 -7.13
C LYS A 74 -8.42 -12.83 -6.51
N ILE A 75 -7.20 -12.95 -6.05
CA ILE A 75 -6.73 -14.12 -5.31
C ILE A 75 -6.58 -13.76 -3.83
N SER A 76 -6.80 -14.72 -2.93
CA SER A 76 -6.61 -14.48 -1.50
C SER A 76 -5.14 -14.17 -1.17
N PRO A 77 -4.84 -13.50 -0.03
CA PRO A 77 -3.47 -13.25 0.42
C PRO A 77 -2.64 -14.54 0.47
N TYR A 78 -3.23 -15.62 0.94
CA TYR A 78 -2.63 -16.96 0.96
C TYR A 78 -2.16 -17.39 -0.43
N ARG A 79 -3.07 -17.37 -1.43
CA ARG A 79 -2.75 -17.80 -2.80
C ARG A 79 -1.70 -16.90 -3.43
N TYR A 80 -1.78 -15.59 -3.18
CA TYR A 80 -0.80 -14.65 -3.70
C TYR A 80 0.62 -14.98 -3.21
N VAL A 81 0.78 -15.21 -1.91
CA VAL A 81 2.09 -15.47 -1.31
C VAL A 81 2.68 -16.78 -1.82
N ILE A 82 1.89 -17.87 -1.85
CA ILE A 82 2.40 -19.19 -2.28
C ILE A 82 2.69 -19.27 -3.80
N SER A 83 2.13 -18.36 -4.61
CA SER A 83 2.36 -18.31 -6.06
C SER A 83 3.44 -17.31 -6.48
N THR A 84 3.96 -16.51 -5.55
CA THR A 84 4.95 -15.46 -5.82
C THR A 84 6.35 -15.95 -5.45
N GLU A 85 7.23 -16.09 -6.44
CA GLU A 85 8.59 -16.66 -6.25
C GLU A 85 9.38 -15.97 -5.14
N ARG A 86 9.37 -14.65 -5.07
CA ARG A 86 10.12 -13.89 -4.06
C ARG A 86 9.68 -14.07 -2.62
N PHE A 87 8.58 -14.78 -2.37
CA PHE A 87 8.05 -15.13 -1.05
C PHE A 87 8.04 -16.65 -0.84
N SER A 88 8.87 -17.39 -1.56
CA SER A 88 8.80 -18.86 -1.59
C SER A 88 9.03 -19.47 -0.21
N ILE A 89 9.97 -18.95 0.57
CA ILE A 89 10.28 -19.43 1.92
C ILE A 89 9.12 -19.12 2.86
N PHE A 90 8.63 -17.88 2.87
CA PHE A 90 7.50 -17.51 3.71
C PHE A 90 6.24 -18.26 3.32
N GLY A 91 5.99 -18.44 2.03
CA GLY A 91 4.88 -19.22 1.50
C GLY A 91 4.87 -20.67 2.00
N GLN A 92 6.04 -21.30 2.07
CA GLN A 92 6.17 -22.65 2.65
C GLN A 92 5.86 -22.70 4.15
N LEU A 93 6.25 -21.66 4.91
CA LEU A 93 5.92 -21.54 6.34
C LEU A 93 4.41 -21.32 6.54
N VAL A 94 3.80 -20.45 5.72
CA VAL A 94 2.34 -20.21 5.74
C VAL A 94 1.57 -21.48 5.40
N GLN A 95 2.01 -22.27 4.41
CA GLN A 95 1.38 -23.55 4.07
C GLN A 95 1.47 -24.56 5.21
N ALA A 96 2.60 -24.59 5.92
CA ALA A 96 2.83 -25.51 7.04
C ALA A 96 2.13 -25.06 8.32
N SER A 97 1.73 -23.78 8.43
CA SER A 97 1.10 -23.22 9.61
C SER A 97 -0.36 -23.65 9.77
N SER A 98 -0.81 -23.78 11.01
CA SER A 98 -2.23 -23.96 11.36
C SER A 98 -3.09 -22.75 10.98
N HIS A 99 -2.47 -21.57 10.80
CA HIS A 99 -3.14 -20.33 10.41
C HIS A 99 -3.45 -20.22 8.90
N SER A 100 -3.00 -21.17 8.08
CA SER A 100 -3.20 -21.17 6.62
C SER A 100 -4.66 -20.93 6.19
N ARG A 101 -5.62 -21.56 6.89
CA ARG A 101 -7.06 -21.39 6.63
C ARG A 101 -7.55 -19.99 6.99
N THR A 102 -7.11 -19.44 8.11
CA THR A 102 -7.45 -18.07 8.54
C THR A 102 -6.94 -17.05 7.54
N ILE A 103 -5.71 -17.22 7.05
CA ILE A 103 -5.09 -16.36 6.04
C ILE A 103 -5.81 -16.48 4.69
N HIS A 104 -6.30 -17.67 4.35
CA HIS A 104 -7.01 -17.88 3.08
C HIS A 104 -8.40 -17.27 3.05
N ASN A 105 -9.14 -17.36 4.14
CA ASN A 105 -10.56 -17.03 4.22
C ASN A 105 -10.86 -15.74 5.00
N GLY A 106 -9.91 -15.24 5.80
CA GLY A 106 -10.11 -14.06 6.64
C GLY A 106 -9.66 -12.78 5.99
N ASP A 107 -10.17 -11.66 6.50
CA ASP A 107 -9.75 -10.31 6.14
C ASP A 107 -8.45 -9.98 6.88
N VAL A 108 -7.33 -10.17 6.22
CA VAL A 108 -6.01 -10.04 6.86
C VAL A 108 -5.04 -9.17 6.04
N THR A 109 -4.08 -8.59 6.73
CA THR A 109 -2.89 -8.00 6.12
C THR A 109 -1.68 -8.86 6.43
N LEU A 110 -1.02 -9.39 5.39
CA LEU A 110 0.21 -10.16 5.51
C LEU A 110 1.44 -9.27 5.38
N LEU A 111 2.31 -9.34 6.36
CA LEU A 111 3.66 -8.79 6.32
C LEU A 111 4.58 -9.89 5.81
N CYS A 112 4.95 -9.83 4.53
CA CYS A 112 5.65 -10.91 3.84
C CYS A 112 7.15 -10.60 3.70
N PRO A 113 8.04 -11.24 4.47
CA PRO A 113 9.46 -11.18 4.23
C PRO A 113 9.78 -11.79 2.86
N THR A 114 10.65 -11.12 2.08
CA THR A 114 11.20 -11.70 0.84
C THR A 114 12.17 -12.84 1.15
N ASP A 115 12.49 -13.67 0.18
CA ASP A 115 13.44 -14.77 0.37
C ASP A 115 14.82 -14.27 0.81
N ASP A 116 15.26 -13.08 0.34
CA ASP A 116 16.49 -12.41 0.77
C ASP A 116 16.49 -12.08 2.28
N ALA A 117 15.31 -11.80 2.87
CA ALA A 117 15.16 -11.53 4.31
C ALA A 117 15.55 -12.73 5.18
N PHE A 118 15.46 -13.94 4.62
CA PHE A 118 15.81 -15.18 5.33
C PHE A 118 17.29 -15.53 5.28
N ASP A 119 18.10 -14.82 4.48
CA ASP A 119 19.54 -15.06 4.42
C ASP A 119 20.22 -14.79 5.78
N ASN A 120 19.69 -13.85 6.55
CA ASN A 120 20.15 -13.49 7.89
C ASN A 120 19.35 -14.20 9.01
N PHE A 121 18.35 -15.00 8.67
CA PHE A 121 17.47 -15.67 9.62
C PHE A 121 17.51 -17.19 9.48
N ASP A 122 18.65 -17.81 9.79
CA ASP A 122 18.86 -19.25 9.66
C ASP A 122 17.88 -20.13 10.46
N ASN A 123 17.22 -19.57 11.47
CA ASN A 123 16.28 -20.28 12.33
C ASN A 123 15.07 -20.85 11.57
N TRP A 124 14.71 -20.31 10.41
CA TRP A 124 13.61 -20.84 9.62
C TRP A 124 13.79 -22.29 9.18
N LYS A 125 15.04 -22.72 8.95
CA LYS A 125 15.38 -24.10 8.62
C LYS A 125 15.12 -25.04 9.80
N MET A 126 15.33 -24.52 11.03
CA MET A 126 15.07 -25.26 12.27
C MET A 126 13.56 -25.41 12.54
N MET A 127 12.76 -24.38 12.25
CA MET A 127 11.31 -24.41 12.41
C MET A 127 10.65 -25.51 11.59
N ARG A 128 11.18 -25.80 10.40
CA ARG A 128 10.64 -26.84 9.51
C ARG A 128 10.94 -28.28 9.95
N ARG A 129 11.71 -28.49 11.03
CA ARG A 129 11.95 -29.82 11.58
C ARG A 129 10.72 -30.35 12.30
N ARG A 130 10.55 -31.69 12.30
CA ARG A 130 9.44 -32.31 13.03
C ARG A 130 9.46 -31.90 14.50
N GLY A 131 8.29 -31.56 15.04
CA GLY A 131 8.11 -31.15 16.43
C GLY A 131 8.12 -29.63 16.67
N ASN A 132 8.44 -28.82 15.65
CA ASN A 132 8.49 -27.35 15.79
C ASN A 132 7.27 -26.66 15.19
N GLN A 133 6.10 -27.31 15.22
CA GLN A 133 4.86 -26.73 14.67
C GLN A 133 4.51 -25.40 15.34
N GLN A 134 4.68 -25.32 16.66
CA GLN A 134 4.40 -24.12 17.42
C GLN A 134 5.28 -22.94 16.97
N ASP A 135 6.57 -23.20 16.68
CA ASP A 135 7.48 -22.14 16.21
C ASP A 135 7.06 -21.60 14.85
N ILE A 136 6.56 -22.48 13.95
CA ILE A 136 6.00 -22.06 12.66
C ILE A 136 4.74 -21.21 12.87
N ASP A 137 3.83 -21.68 13.72
CA ASP A 137 2.56 -21.01 13.97
C ASP A 137 2.79 -19.64 14.62
N ASP A 138 3.66 -19.55 15.63
CA ASP A 138 4.03 -18.30 16.28
C ASP A 138 4.72 -17.33 15.28
N PHE A 139 5.62 -17.82 14.45
CA PHE A 139 6.29 -17.03 13.43
C PHE A 139 5.28 -16.44 12.44
N VAL A 140 4.42 -17.28 11.88
CA VAL A 140 3.41 -16.85 10.91
C VAL A 140 2.40 -15.90 11.57
N ALA A 141 1.91 -16.21 12.77
CA ALA A 141 0.96 -15.37 13.49
C ALA A 141 1.51 -13.96 13.78
N ASN A 142 2.83 -13.82 13.97
CA ASN A 142 3.50 -12.54 14.17
C ASN A 142 3.65 -11.71 12.86
N HIS A 143 3.46 -12.33 11.71
CA HIS A 143 3.48 -11.67 10.40
C HIS A 143 2.08 -11.44 9.83
N VAL A 144 1.02 -11.70 10.59
CA VAL A 144 -0.38 -11.53 10.19
C VAL A 144 -1.04 -10.47 11.06
N ILE A 145 -1.63 -9.46 10.46
CA ILE A 145 -2.50 -8.50 11.14
C ILE A 145 -3.94 -8.89 10.81
N PRO A 146 -4.81 -9.15 11.83
CA PRO A 146 -6.15 -9.72 11.60
C PRO A 146 -7.19 -8.68 11.14
N ILE A 147 -6.79 -7.77 10.26
CA ILE A 147 -7.65 -6.82 9.56
C ILE A 147 -7.05 -6.53 8.18
N THR A 148 -7.89 -6.25 7.20
CA THR A 148 -7.46 -5.72 5.90
C THR A 148 -7.13 -4.23 6.02
N MET A 149 -5.94 -3.85 5.60
CA MET A 149 -5.48 -2.46 5.58
C MET A 149 -4.92 -2.08 4.22
N THR A 150 -5.12 -0.82 3.85
CA THR A 150 -4.35 -0.21 2.76
C THR A 150 -2.94 0.15 3.24
N TYR A 151 -2.07 0.50 2.29
CA TYR A 151 -0.73 0.99 2.63
C TYR A 151 -0.76 2.29 3.45
N ASP A 152 -1.74 3.16 3.15
CA ASP A 152 -1.94 4.41 3.87
C ASP A 152 -2.46 4.16 5.29
N ASP A 153 -3.36 3.20 5.48
CA ASP A 153 -3.83 2.78 6.81
C ASP A 153 -2.69 2.20 7.64
N PHE A 154 -1.84 1.36 7.02
CA PHE A 154 -0.71 0.75 7.69
C PHE A 154 0.28 1.79 8.23
N LYS A 155 0.64 2.80 7.43
CA LYS A 155 1.58 3.86 7.84
C LYS A 155 0.96 4.95 8.74
N SER A 156 -0.38 5.01 8.84
CA SER A 156 -1.10 6.06 9.59
C SER A 156 -1.07 5.86 11.10
N LYS A 157 -0.74 4.66 11.56
CA LYS A 157 -0.68 4.29 12.97
C LYS A 157 0.74 3.90 13.36
N ASP A 158 1.12 4.27 14.55
CA ASP A 158 2.45 3.94 15.11
C ASP A 158 2.57 2.47 15.51
N GLN A 159 1.44 1.76 15.69
CA GLN A 159 1.43 0.36 16.11
C GLN A 159 0.25 -0.41 15.50
N HIS A 160 0.50 -1.69 15.23
CA HIS A 160 -0.53 -2.69 14.87
C HIS A 160 -0.38 -3.95 15.72
N VAL A 161 -1.51 -4.59 16.01
CA VAL A 161 -1.53 -5.85 16.76
C VAL A 161 -1.60 -7.01 15.77
N THR A 162 -0.71 -7.99 15.94
CA THR A 162 -0.66 -9.21 15.12
C THR A 162 -1.67 -10.25 15.57
N LEU A 163 -1.82 -11.31 14.79
CA LEU A 163 -2.64 -12.47 15.14
C LEU A 163 -2.10 -13.20 16.40
N ALA A 164 -0.80 -13.10 16.67
CA ALA A 164 -0.19 -13.59 17.91
C ALA A 164 -0.49 -12.71 19.13
N GLY A 165 -1.16 -11.56 18.96
CA GLY A 165 -1.41 -10.59 20.04
C GLY A 165 -0.22 -9.67 20.34
N THR A 166 0.84 -9.74 19.56
CA THR A 166 2.05 -8.91 19.73
C THR A 166 1.88 -7.59 18.99
N ALA A 167 2.33 -6.49 19.60
CA ALA A 167 2.37 -5.19 18.95
C ALA A 167 3.59 -5.08 18.01
N ILE A 168 3.34 -4.59 16.79
CA ILE A 168 4.37 -4.22 15.81
C ILE A 168 4.40 -2.69 15.75
N GLU A 169 5.58 -2.12 15.97
CA GLU A 169 5.82 -0.68 15.82
C GLU A 169 6.05 -0.34 14.35
N VAL A 170 5.36 0.69 13.88
CA VAL A 170 5.53 1.23 12.52
C VAL A 170 6.29 2.55 12.60
N SER A 171 7.41 2.61 11.89
CA SER A 171 8.19 3.84 11.75
C SER A 171 8.14 4.34 10.31
N THR A 172 8.02 5.66 10.17
CA THR A 172 8.07 6.35 8.86
C THR A 172 9.38 7.12 8.66
N ARG A 173 10.31 7.05 9.63
CA ARG A 173 11.61 7.74 9.56
C ARG A 173 12.57 6.97 8.65
N GLY A 174 12.98 7.58 7.56
CA GLY A 174 13.88 6.94 6.59
C GLY A 174 13.26 5.87 5.70
N GLY A 175 11.94 5.84 5.64
CA GLY A 175 11.15 4.83 4.95
C GLY A 175 10.16 4.17 5.91
N ILE A 176 9.22 3.40 5.37
CA ILE A 176 8.26 2.68 6.23
C ILE A 176 8.89 1.37 6.67
N SER A 177 8.82 1.10 7.97
CA SER A 177 9.30 -0.16 8.55
C SER A 177 8.35 -0.68 9.64
N ALA A 178 8.37 -2.00 9.84
CA ALA A 178 7.63 -2.74 10.85
C ALA A 178 8.64 -3.42 11.79
N ASN A 179 8.77 -2.99 13.04
CA ASN A 179 9.81 -3.45 13.98
C ASN A 179 11.23 -3.45 13.36
N GLY A 180 11.54 -2.46 12.50
CA GLY A 180 12.83 -2.34 11.83
C GLY A 180 12.92 -3.00 10.45
N ALA A 181 12.05 -3.94 10.10
CA ALA A 181 11.97 -4.51 8.76
C ALA A 181 11.35 -3.48 7.80
N HIS A 182 12.10 -3.07 6.77
CA HIS A 182 11.63 -2.04 5.84
C HIS A 182 10.65 -2.60 4.81
N VAL A 183 9.65 -1.81 4.48
CA VAL A 183 8.72 -2.13 3.40
C VAL A 183 9.42 -1.94 2.05
N ARG A 184 9.69 -3.06 1.35
CA ARG A 184 10.39 -3.09 0.06
C ARG A 184 9.47 -2.97 -1.13
N SER A 185 8.39 -3.69 -1.10
CA SER A 185 7.42 -3.66 -2.17
C SER A 185 6.12 -3.08 -1.68
N GLY A 186 5.53 -2.25 -2.55
CA GLY A 186 4.25 -1.66 -2.26
C GLY A 186 3.19 -2.71 -1.91
N HIS A 187 2.15 -2.22 -1.31
CA HIS A 187 0.94 -2.93 -0.97
C HIS A 187 0.29 -3.59 -2.20
N VAL A 188 -0.05 -4.85 -2.06
CA VAL A 188 -0.85 -5.60 -3.05
C VAL A 188 -2.21 -5.90 -2.42
N THR A 189 -3.26 -5.32 -2.99
CA THR A 189 -4.64 -5.64 -2.60
C THR A 189 -5.03 -6.99 -3.18
N THR A 190 -5.59 -7.85 -2.36
CA THR A 190 -6.09 -9.18 -2.72
C THR A 190 -7.60 -9.23 -2.56
N GLU A 191 -8.23 -10.40 -2.77
CA GLU A 191 -9.69 -10.54 -2.68
C GLU A 191 -10.26 -10.17 -1.31
N ASN A 192 -9.61 -10.67 -0.25
CA ASN A 192 -10.06 -10.53 1.14
C ASN A 192 -8.94 -10.07 2.07
N GLY A 193 -8.01 -9.25 1.56
CA GLY A 193 -6.91 -8.78 2.38
C GLY A 193 -5.86 -8.01 1.60
N SER A 194 -4.68 -7.90 2.19
CA SER A 194 -3.56 -7.23 1.57
C SER A 194 -2.23 -7.91 1.92
N VAL A 195 -1.22 -7.64 1.08
CA VAL A 195 0.14 -8.15 1.24
C VAL A 195 1.12 -6.99 1.18
N ILE A 196 1.98 -6.88 2.18
CA ILE A 196 3.06 -5.89 2.28
C ILE A 196 4.38 -6.65 2.29
N GLY A 197 5.24 -6.42 1.29
CA GLY A 197 6.54 -7.08 1.21
C GLY A 197 7.59 -6.37 2.06
N LEU A 198 8.34 -7.13 2.85
CA LEU A 198 9.41 -6.66 3.74
C LEU A 198 10.77 -7.15 3.27
N ASP A 199 11.83 -6.39 3.58
CA ASP A 199 13.23 -6.76 3.30
C ASP A 199 13.90 -7.53 4.43
N ASP A 200 13.23 -7.63 5.58
CA ASP A 200 13.67 -8.41 6.73
C ASP A 200 12.48 -9.09 7.41
N VAL A 201 12.75 -10.04 8.29
CA VAL A 201 11.71 -10.66 9.13
C VAL A 201 11.32 -9.71 10.25
N VAL A 202 10.02 -9.71 10.62
CA VAL A 202 9.57 -8.92 11.77
C VAL A 202 10.14 -9.54 13.04
N PHE A 203 11.13 -8.88 13.60
CA PHE A 203 11.76 -9.33 14.83
C PHE A 203 10.87 -9.01 16.03
N ILE A 204 10.49 -10.03 16.78
CA ILE A 204 9.77 -9.90 18.04
C ILE A 204 10.68 -10.43 19.14
N PRO A 205 11.09 -9.56 20.08
CA PRO A 205 11.93 -10.01 21.19
C PRO A 205 11.23 -11.08 22.00
N LEU A 206 11.90 -12.21 22.20
CA LEU A 206 11.42 -13.34 23.04
C LEU A 206 11.27 -12.99 24.54
N ALA A 207 11.42 -11.71 24.89
CA ALA A 207 11.50 -11.24 26.28
C ALA A 207 10.15 -11.22 27.06
N LEU A 208 9.06 -11.72 26.48
CA LEU A 208 7.73 -11.69 27.13
C LEU A 208 6.98 -13.03 27.02
N ARG A 209 7.67 -14.15 27.09
CA ARG A 209 7.04 -15.46 27.32
C ARG A 209 7.07 -15.83 28.79
#